data_f9a6be49d13d565c127ff9f0c4d388e2
#
_entry.id   f9a6be49d13d565c127ff9f0c4d388e2
#
_cell.length_a   1.000
_cell.length_b   1.000
_cell.length_c   1.000
_cell.angle_alpha   90.00
_cell.angle_beta   90.00
_cell.angle_gamma   90.00
#
_symmetry.space_group_name_H-M   'P 1'
#
loop_
_entity.id
_entity.type
_entity.pdbx_description
1 polymer ?
#
loop_
_entity_poly.entity_id
_entity_poly.type
_entity_poly.pdbx_seq_one_letter_code
_entity_poly.pdbx_strand_id
1 'polypeptide(L)'
;MSKPLSGSILTRRLADDTLVVDVKIRAERRMLGPASEWSETRARKLLEHKLLPAAQLRQDWTALIPDAGYGGSASETAALTVREAATDYVEALSRYENPNTVSAYRSPVVKHLLPFLAYTGDERTVDRALADVDEALMLQFVSTKQAERAVLQDIADTLAELDGDVRADPELLKAQLDTEEWRLLCRYGQRGGHHTVLDPSASGLISLSSRGLSNNEINRCLARMRDIVRMANRRYKLGLDDPTQGCSLPRGDPSREWLHPVQMQALLDAAQTLDANPAQDAYAQHGRYSAVLALGLLGPRVSEFCAARWRDLSAQGLFIPEAKTSAGRRHLELPAIVRTSLEERRAELDPRPNDYIWASAAGTRRDRNNVRNRLLAPVLELGAHLLDQQGQRPLPPRVAGDGNPTAVRVTPHMFRRTAMTYWAWADCNQRWAMGQAGHKSAKMTLEAYQQTFPRDPDARAQVVAWLSGAGDQPS
;
A
#
# COMPACT_ATOMS: atom_id res chain seq x y z
N MET A 1 -31.59 -16.19 -8.75
CA MET A 1 -31.44 -17.39 -7.90
C MET A 1 -30.67 -16.98 -6.65
N SER A 2 -31.26 -17.10 -5.45
CA SER A 2 -30.59 -16.82 -4.19
C SER A 2 -29.48 -17.85 -3.96
N LYS A 3 -28.28 -17.39 -3.51
CA LYS A 3 -27.18 -18.30 -3.14
C LYS A 3 -27.69 -19.36 -2.15
N PRO A 4 -27.30 -20.64 -2.32
CA PRO A 4 -27.67 -21.67 -1.37
C PRO A 4 -27.14 -21.30 0.02
N LEU A 5 -27.95 -21.60 1.05
CA LEU A 5 -27.60 -21.38 2.44
C LEU A 5 -26.43 -22.29 2.80
N SER A 6 -25.38 -21.75 3.42
CA SER A 6 -24.24 -22.53 3.91
C SER A 6 -24.17 -22.47 5.43
N GLY A 7 -23.64 -23.52 6.04
CA GLY A 7 -23.33 -23.59 7.47
C GLY A 7 -21.90 -24.06 7.67
N SER A 8 -21.35 -23.88 8.87
CA SER A 8 -20.02 -24.34 9.26
C SER A 8 -20.06 -25.13 10.57
N ILE A 9 -19.08 -26.00 10.73
CA ILE A 9 -18.82 -26.77 11.95
C ILE A 9 -17.56 -26.23 12.57
N LEU A 10 -17.56 -26.02 13.87
CA LEU A 10 -16.47 -25.45 14.62
C LEU A 10 -16.21 -26.31 15.84
N THR A 11 -14.95 -26.62 16.13
CA THR A 11 -14.56 -27.25 17.39
C THR A 11 -13.89 -26.21 18.26
N ARG A 12 -14.33 -26.06 19.48
CA ARG A 12 -13.75 -25.13 20.46
C ARG A 12 -13.53 -25.79 21.81
N ARG A 13 -12.68 -25.18 22.60
CA ARG A 13 -12.40 -25.59 23.97
C ARG A 13 -13.15 -24.68 24.94
N LEU A 14 -13.83 -25.26 25.92
CA LEU A 14 -14.47 -24.53 27.02
C LEU A 14 -13.45 -24.17 28.10
N ALA A 15 -13.87 -23.36 29.07
CA ALA A 15 -13.03 -22.93 30.19
C ALA A 15 -12.59 -24.09 31.11
N ASP A 16 -13.32 -25.20 31.11
CA ASP A 16 -13.04 -26.44 31.82
C ASP A 16 -12.19 -27.44 31.00
N ASP A 17 -11.58 -26.96 29.93
CA ASP A 17 -10.73 -27.73 29.01
C ASP A 17 -11.49 -28.74 28.11
N THR A 18 -12.82 -28.80 28.17
CA THR A 18 -13.65 -29.68 27.38
C THR A 18 -13.70 -29.22 25.93
N LEU A 19 -13.42 -30.12 24.97
CA LEU A 19 -13.60 -29.86 23.55
C LEU A 19 -15.06 -30.10 23.17
N VAL A 20 -15.68 -29.09 22.57
CA VAL A 20 -17.08 -29.16 22.08
C VAL A 20 -17.16 -28.84 20.60
N VAL A 21 -18.18 -29.39 19.95
CA VAL A 21 -18.47 -29.17 18.53
C VAL A 21 -19.71 -28.29 18.42
N ASP A 22 -19.57 -27.21 17.68
CA ASP A 22 -20.64 -26.27 17.38
C ASP A 22 -21.02 -26.30 15.90
N VAL A 23 -22.27 -25.98 15.62
CA VAL A 23 -22.79 -25.73 14.28
C VAL A 23 -23.17 -24.26 14.17
N LYS A 24 -22.81 -23.63 13.07
CA LYS A 24 -23.16 -22.24 12.76
C LYS A 24 -23.92 -22.19 11.43
N ILE A 25 -25.10 -21.58 11.42
CA ILE A 25 -25.90 -21.28 10.23
C ILE A 25 -26.28 -19.81 10.28
N ARG A 26 -25.86 -19.03 9.30
CA ARG A 26 -25.99 -17.55 9.31
C ARG A 26 -25.28 -16.94 10.53
N ALA A 27 -26.01 -16.17 11.33
CA ALA A 27 -25.51 -15.56 12.57
C ALA A 27 -25.66 -16.44 13.79
N GLU A 28 -26.48 -17.49 13.70
CA GLU A 28 -26.76 -18.37 14.84
C GLU A 28 -25.76 -19.50 14.93
N ARG A 29 -25.24 -19.68 16.16
CA ARG A 29 -24.33 -20.77 16.53
C ARG A 29 -24.96 -21.56 17.68
N ARG A 30 -24.87 -22.88 17.60
CA ARG A 30 -25.36 -23.79 18.63
C ARG A 30 -24.37 -24.89 18.86
N MET A 31 -24.18 -25.24 20.11
CA MET A 31 -23.36 -26.37 20.51
C MET A 31 -24.12 -27.68 20.24
N LEU A 32 -23.43 -28.65 19.62
CA LEU A 32 -23.93 -30.00 19.44
C LEU A 32 -23.62 -30.90 20.64
N GLY A 33 -22.51 -30.66 21.28
CA GLY A 33 -22.03 -31.44 22.42
C GLY A 33 -20.52 -31.67 22.42
N PRO A 34 -20.01 -32.52 23.35
CA PRO A 34 -18.60 -32.84 23.45
C PRO A 34 -18.03 -33.43 22.15
N ALA A 35 -16.78 -33.08 21.84
CA ALA A 35 -16.10 -33.65 20.65
C ALA A 35 -15.89 -35.18 20.74
N SER A 36 -15.96 -35.74 21.95
CA SER A 36 -15.97 -37.18 22.16
C SER A 36 -17.22 -37.88 21.62
N GLU A 37 -18.36 -37.19 21.56
CA GLU A 37 -19.64 -37.70 21.06
C GLU A 37 -19.96 -37.26 19.63
N TRP A 38 -19.38 -36.11 19.24
CA TRP A 38 -19.63 -35.48 17.95
C TRP A 38 -18.37 -35.46 17.09
N SER A 39 -18.18 -36.45 16.23
CA SER A 39 -17.16 -36.35 15.19
C SER A 39 -17.55 -35.29 14.14
N GLU A 40 -16.57 -34.70 13.48
CA GLU A 40 -16.81 -33.71 12.39
C GLU A 40 -17.73 -34.31 11.29
N THR A 41 -17.53 -35.56 10.95
CA THR A 41 -18.37 -36.27 9.96
C THR A 41 -19.83 -36.38 10.40
N ARG A 42 -20.09 -36.67 11.69
CA ARG A 42 -21.44 -36.75 12.26
C ARG A 42 -22.11 -35.39 12.29
N ALA A 43 -21.38 -34.37 12.71
CA ALA A 43 -21.84 -32.98 12.74
C ALA A 43 -22.15 -32.46 11.32
N ARG A 44 -21.33 -32.81 10.33
CA ARG A 44 -21.52 -32.42 8.93
C ARG A 44 -22.77 -33.08 8.34
N LYS A 45 -23.00 -34.35 8.62
CA LYS A 45 -24.24 -35.07 8.18
C LYS A 45 -25.50 -34.42 8.78
N LEU A 46 -25.48 -34.06 10.08
CA LEU A 46 -26.58 -33.35 10.71
C LEU A 46 -26.83 -31.99 10.05
N LEU A 47 -25.77 -31.22 9.85
CA LEU A 47 -25.82 -29.90 9.22
C LEU A 47 -26.44 -29.95 7.83
N GLU A 48 -25.93 -30.82 6.96
CA GLU A 48 -26.32 -30.90 5.54
C GLU A 48 -27.71 -31.51 5.34
N HIS A 49 -28.06 -32.54 6.10
CA HIS A 49 -29.29 -33.30 5.87
C HIS A 49 -30.51 -32.84 6.70
N LYS A 50 -30.28 -32.09 7.81
CA LYS A 50 -31.39 -31.66 8.67
C LYS A 50 -31.40 -30.14 8.90
N LEU A 51 -30.28 -29.58 9.34
CA LEU A 51 -30.29 -28.19 9.81
C LEU A 51 -30.35 -27.18 8.65
N LEU A 52 -29.57 -27.34 7.60
CA LEU A 52 -29.63 -26.46 6.43
C LEU A 52 -30.97 -26.49 5.71
N PRO A 53 -31.59 -27.65 5.44
CA PRO A 53 -32.94 -27.70 4.87
C PRO A 53 -33.99 -26.98 5.73
N ALA A 54 -33.98 -27.18 7.05
CA ALA A 54 -34.89 -26.47 7.95
C ALA A 54 -34.69 -24.97 7.94
N ALA A 55 -33.42 -24.53 8.00
CA ALA A 55 -33.07 -23.11 7.92
C ALA A 55 -33.45 -22.46 6.56
N GLN A 56 -33.39 -23.21 5.47
CA GLN A 56 -33.83 -22.76 4.14
C GLN A 56 -35.35 -22.55 4.10
N LEU A 57 -36.12 -23.43 4.77
CA LEU A 57 -37.56 -23.31 4.92
C LEU A 57 -38.01 -22.30 5.98
N ARG A 58 -37.08 -21.54 6.57
CA ARG A 58 -37.32 -20.60 7.68
C ARG A 58 -37.93 -21.25 8.92
N GLN A 59 -37.73 -22.55 9.11
CA GLN A 59 -38.09 -23.26 10.33
C GLN A 59 -37.00 -23.05 11.39
N ASP A 60 -37.38 -23.22 12.65
CA ASP A 60 -36.41 -23.17 13.75
C ASP A 60 -35.54 -24.46 13.71
N TRP A 61 -34.41 -24.33 13.07
CA TRP A 61 -33.44 -25.40 12.93
C TRP A 61 -32.76 -25.77 14.28
N THR A 62 -32.80 -24.88 15.25
CA THR A 62 -32.17 -25.10 16.58
C THR A 62 -32.94 -26.17 17.37
N ALA A 63 -34.24 -26.26 17.15
CA ALA A 63 -35.09 -27.30 17.75
C ALA A 63 -34.77 -28.74 17.25
N LEU A 64 -34.02 -28.87 16.16
CA LEU A 64 -33.58 -30.15 15.61
C LEU A 64 -32.24 -30.65 16.16
N ILE A 65 -31.61 -29.87 17.00
CA ILE A 65 -30.38 -30.28 17.69
C ILE A 65 -30.77 -31.17 18.87
N PRO A 66 -30.22 -32.40 18.97
CA PRO A 66 -30.47 -33.24 20.12
C PRO A 66 -30.04 -32.56 21.41
N ASP A 67 -30.93 -32.59 22.46
CA ASP A 67 -30.59 -32.03 23.76
C ASP A 67 -29.33 -32.72 24.30
N ALA A 68 -28.22 -32.04 24.23
CA ALA A 68 -26.96 -32.50 24.77
C ALA A 68 -26.97 -32.16 26.27
N GLY A 69 -27.60 -32.92 27.13
CA GLY A 69 -27.75 -32.83 28.61
C GLY A 69 -26.77 -31.95 29.43
N TYR A 70 -26.15 -30.99 28.88
CA TYR A 70 -25.37 -29.96 29.50
C TYR A 70 -26.28 -28.73 29.80
N GLY A 71 -26.86 -28.75 30.97
CA GLY A 71 -27.66 -27.65 31.50
C GLY A 71 -26.83 -26.41 31.74
N GLY A 72 -26.66 -25.61 30.73
CA GLY A 72 -26.21 -24.24 30.78
C GLY A 72 -27.38 -23.34 30.38
N SER A 73 -27.95 -22.66 31.33
CA SER A 73 -29.05 -21.70 31.19
C SER A 73 -28.76 -20.65 30.13
N ALA A 74 -29.84 -20.23 29.50
CA ALA A 74 -29.97 -19.06 28.61
C ALA A 74 -29.18 -19.13 27.28
N SER A 75 -29.92 -19.03 26.21
CA SER A 75 -29.51 -18.75 24.86
C SER A 75 -28.44 -17.66 24.79
N GLU A 76 -27.20 -17.98 25.06
CA GLU A 76 -26.09 -17.15 24.58
C GLU A 76 -26.00 -17.41 23.08
N THR A 77 -26.63 -16.56 22.30
CA THR A 77 -26.24 -16.34 20.92
C THR A 77 -24.77 -15.98 20.99
N ALA A 78 -23.88 -16.92 20.60
CA ALA A 78 -22.45 -16.68 20.70
C ALA A 78 -22.18 -15.35 19.96
N ALA A 79 -21.75 -14.36 20.73
CA ALA A 79 -21.57 -13.01 20.21
C ALA A 79 -20.60 -13.06 19.02
N LEU A 80 -20.93 -12.36 17.93
CA LEU A 80 -20.06 -12.27 16.76
C LEU A 80 -18.66 -11.80 17.19
N THR A 81 -17.66 -12.61 16.96
CA THR A 81 -16.29 -12.29 17.33
C THR A 81 -15.66 -11.30 16.35
N VAL A 82 -14.66 -10.54 16.82
CA VAL A 82 -13.85 -9.66 15.96
C VAL A 82 -13.26 -10.42 14.78
N ARG A 83 -12.77 -11.64 15.02
CA ARG A 83 -12.16 -12.48 13.97
C ARG A 83 -13.17 -12.89 12.89
N GLU A 84 -14.35 -13.32 13.28
CA GLU A 84 -15.41 -13.66 12.34
C GLU A 84 -15.84 -12.46 11.51
N ALA A 85 -16.06 -11.31 12.16
CA ALA A 85 -16.43 -10.07 11.49
C ALA A 85 -15.35 -9.57 10.52
N ALA A 86 -14.07 -9.67 10.93
CA ALA A 86 -12.94 -9.31 10.08
C ALA A 86 -12.77 -10.27 8.89
N THR A 87 -13.00 -11.58 9.10
CA THR A 87 -12.98 -12.58 8.03
C THR A 87 -14.09 -12.30 7.01
N ASP A 88 -15.32 -12.09 7.46
CA ASP A 88 -16.45 -11.71 6.61
C ASP A 88 -16.16 -10.44 5.80
N TYR A 89 -15.51 -9.45 6.44
CA TYR A 89 -15.10 -8.22 5.77
C TYR A 89 -14.05 -8.49 4.69
N VAL A 90 -13.00 -9.27 4.99
CA VAL A 90 -11.93 -9.61 4.04
C VAL A 90 -12.49 -10.41 2.86
N GLU A 91 -13.39 -11.37 3.10
CA GLU A 91 -14.07 -12.13 2.05
C GLU A 91 -14.91 -11.22 1.15
N ALA A 92 -15.62 -10.24 1.75
CA ALA A 92 -16.40 -9.25 1.00
C ALA A 92 -15.55 -8.33 0.11
N LEU A 93 -14.22 -8.26 0.33
CA LEU A 93 -13.32 -7.51 -0.54
C LEU A 93 -13.18 -8.13 -1.95
N SER A 94 -13.53 -9.41 -2.12
CA SER A 94 -13.53 -10.09 -3.44
C SER A 94 -14.40 -9.39 -4.49
N ARG A 95 -15.36 -8.53 -4.06
CA ARG A 95 -16.18 -7.69 -4.94
C ARG A 95 -15.38 -6.60 -5.68
N TYR A 96 -14.17 -6.27 -5.20
CA TYR A 96 -13.31 -5.29 -5.86
C TYR A 96 -12.45 -5.98 -6.92
N GLU A 97 -12.56 -5.53 -8.14
CA GLU A 97 -11.77 -6.08 -9.26
C GLU A 97 -10.28 -5.72 -9.17
N ASN A 98 -9.96 -4.58 -8.53
CA ASN A 98 -8.58 -4.11 -8.46
C ASN A 98 -7.81 -4.72 -7.28
N PRO A 99 -6.79 -5.57 -7.52
CA PRO A 99 -6.01 -6.23 -6.47
C PRO A 99 -5.33 -5.26 -5.49
N ASN A 100 -4.95 -4.07 -5.96
CA ASN A 100 -4.34 -3.05 -5.10
C ASN A 100 -5.35 -2.47 -4.10
N THR A 101 -6.61 -2.35 -4.50
CA THR A 101 -7.70 -1.93 -3.58
C THR A 101 -7.94 -3.00 -2.53
N VAL A 102 -7.99 -4.27 -2.94
CA VAL A 102 -8.13 -5.41 -2.02
C VAL A 102 -6.98 -5.42 -1.02
N SER A 103 -5.73 -5.34 -1.49
CA SER A 103 -4.55 -5.30 -0.64
C SER A 103 -4.55 -4.12 0.33
N ALA A 104 -4.90 -2.91 -0.13
CA ALA A 104 -4.96 -1.70 0.70
C ALA A 104 -6.02 -1.79 1.81
N TYR A 105 -7.10 -2.54 1.61
CA TYR A 105 -8.15 -2.73 2.61
C TYR A 105 -7.89 -3.91 3.53
N ARG A 106 -7.33 -5.00 3.00
CA ARG A 106 -6.99 -6.21 3.75
C ARG A 106 -5.82 -5.98 4.70
N SER A 107 -4.76 -5.30 4.24
CA SER A 107 -3.51 -5.15 4.99
C SER A 107 -3.69 -4.53 6.38
N PRO A 108 -4.42 -3.41 6.58
CA PRO A 108 -4.68 -2.86 7.90
C PRO A 108 -5.39 -3.82 8.84
N VAL A 109 -6.31 -4.64 8.32
CA VAL A 109 -7.07 -5.61 9.13
C VAL A 109 -6.17 -6.75 9.58
N VAL A 110 -5.51 -7.42 8.61
CA VAL A 110 -4.74 -8.65 8.89
C VAL A 110 -3.44 -8.37 9.63
N LYS A 111 -2.76 -7.26 9.31
CA LYS A 111 -1.43 -6.97 9.87
C LYS A 111 -1.47 -6.18 11.18
N HIS A 112 -2.55 -5.45 11.45
CA HIS A 112 -2.56 -4.51 12.59
C HIS A 112 -3.77 -4.67 13.50
N LEU A 113 -5.00 -4.72 12.98
CA LEU A 113 -6.20 -4.82 13.80
C LEU A 113 -6.36 -6.21 14.44
N LEU A 114 -6.32 -7.28 13.64
CA LEU A 114 -6.43 -8.64 14.16
C LEU A 114 -5.34 -9.00 15.17
N PRO A 115 -4.04 -8.70 14.94
CA PRO A 115 -3.01 -8.95 15.93
C PRO A 115 -3.23 -8.24 17.27
N PHE A 116 -3.86 -7.07 17.26
CA PHE A 116 -4.15 -6.31 18.47
C PHE A 116 -5.46 -6.77 19.16
N LEU A 117 -6.51 -7.03 18.37
CA LEU A 117 -7.86 -7.25 18.91
C LEU A 117 -8.18 -8.72 19.18
N ALA A 118 -7.58 -9.65 18.43
CA ALA A 118 -7.91 -11.07 18.43
C ALA A 118 -6.77 -11.98 18.90
N TYR A 119 -5.65 -11.42 19.39
CA TYR A 119 -4.53 -12.18 19.93
C TYR A 119 -4.06 -11.57 21.25
N THR A 120 -3.56 -12.41 22.17
CA THR A 120 -2.83 -11.98 23.34
C THR A 120 -1.36 -11.71 23.02
N GLY A 121 -0.63 -11.10 23.98
CA GLY A 121 0.82 -10.94 23.88
C GLY A 121 1.59 -12.25 23.65
N ASP A 122 1.02 -13.38 24.06
CA ASP A 122 1.55 -14.73 23.89
C ASP A 122 1.11 -15.38 22.56
N GLU A 123 0.58 -14.57 21.60
CA GLU A 123 0.04 -15.04 20.31
C GLU A 123 -1.14 -16.02 20.39
N ARG A 124 -1.74 -16.18 21.58
CA ARG A 124 -2.95 -16.97 21.76
C ARG A 124 -4.15 -16.23 21.18
N THR A 125 -5.03 -16.99 20.56
CA THR A 125 -6.27 -16.44 20.03
C THR A 125 -7.24 -16.10 21.15
N VAL A 126 -7.78 -14.89 21.09
CA VAL A 126 -8.87 -14.44 21.97
C VAL A 126 -10.15 -14.32 21.13
N ASP A 127 -11.20 -15.02 21.53
CA ASP A 127 -12.54 -14.88 20.94
C ASP A 127 -13.24 -13.64 21.54
N ARG A 128 -12.67 -12.43 21.31
CA ARG A 128 -13.28 -11.18 21.72
C ARG A 128 -14.55 -10.94 20.93
N ALA A 129 -15.67 -10.66 21.61
CA ALA A 129 -16.89 -10.27 20.93
C ALA A 129 -16.70 -8.91 20.25
N LEU A 130 -17.31 -8.74 19.07
CA LEU A 130 -17.26 -7.47 18.34
C LEU A 130 -17.92 -6.33 19.18
N ALA A 131 -18.93 -6.66 19.97
CA ALA A 131 -19.61 -5.73 20.86
C ALA A 131 -18.71 -5.19 22.00
N ASP A 132 -17.64 -5.92 22.35
CA ASP A 132 -16.68 -5.52 23.38
C ASP A 132 -15.59 -4.58 22.83
N VAL A 133 -15.62 -4.26 21.56
CA VAL A 133 -14.71 -3.29 20.97
C VAL A 133 -15.34 -1.91 21.09
N ASP A 134 -14.89 -1.18 22.07
CA ASP A 134 -15.33 0.18 22.39
C ASP A 134 -14.28 1.24 21.97
N GLU A 135 -14.61 2.51 22.21
CA GLU A 135 -13.72 3.64 21.96
C GLU A 135 -12.44 3.57 22.79
N ALA A 136 -12.52 3.13 24.06
CA ALA A 136 -11.38 3.03 24.96
C ALA A 136 -10.34 2.02 24.43
N LEU A 137 -10.80 0.88 23.95
CA LEU A 137 -9.94 -0.13 23.33
C LEU A 137 -9.30 0.39 22.03
N MET A 138 -10.03 1.16 21.22
CA MET A 138 -9.48 1.75 19.99
C MET A 138 -8.50 2.89 20.28
N LEU A 139 -8.68 3.66 21.36
CA LEU A 139 -7.69 4.62 21.84
C LEU A 139 -6.42 3.89 22.33
N GLN A 140 -6.56 2.76 23.00
CA GLN A 140 -5.44 1.91 23.40
C GLN A 140 -4.69 1.38 22.14
N PHE A 141 -5.41 0.97 21.09
CA PHE A 141 -4.78 0.61 19.82
C PHE A 141 -3.94 1.76 19.26
N VAL A 142 -4.50 2.99 19.24
CA VAL A 142 -3.80 4.18 18.74
C VAL A 142 -2.54 4.45 19.54
N SER A 143 -2.63 4.50 20.88
CA SER A 143 -1.48 4.76 21.77
C SER A 143 -0.41 3.68 21.64
N THR A 144 -0.81 2.40 21.56
CA THR A 144 0.13 1.28 21.32
C THR A 144 0.89 1.45 20.02
N LYS A 145 0.20 1.82 18.91
CA LYS A 145 0.88 2.01 17.61
C LYS A 145 1.79 3.23 17.59
N GLN A 146 1.49 4.25 18.36
CA GLN A 146 2.37 5.42 18.53
C GLN A 146 3.60 5.06 19.38
N ALA A 147 3.43 4.30 20.46
CA ALA A 147 4.55 3.81 21.28
C ALA A 147 5.46 2.84 20.50
N GLU A 148 4.88 1.87 19.78
CA GLU A 148 5.64 0.99 18.87
C GLU A 148 6.48 1.82 17.87
N ARG A 149 5.95 2.93 17.36
CA ARG A 149 6.68 3.78 16.44
C ARG A 149 7.88 4.48 17.09
N ALA A 150 7.78 4.93 18.34
CA ALA A 150 8.90 5.54 19.07
C ALA A 150 10.02 4.52 19.27
N VAL A 151 9.70 3.34 19.76
CA VAL A 151 10.69 2.24 19.96
C VAL A 151 11.33 1.83 18.63
N LEU A 152 10.54 1.71 17.53
CA LEU A 152 11.08 1.37 16.22
C LEU A 152 12.02 2.45 15.66
N GLN A 153 11.86 3.69 16.08
CA GLN A 153 12.80 4.75 15.77
C GLN A 153 14.14 4.51 16.44
N ASP A 154 14.12 4.25 17.75
CA ASP A 154 15.32 3.99 18.56
C ASP A 154 16.07 2.75 18.04
N ILE A 155 15.33 1.68 17.70
CA ILE A 155 15.91 0.48 17.05
C ILE A 155 16.58 0.86 15.72
N ALA A 156 15.95 1.71 14.89
CA ALA A 156 16.51 2.09 13.60
C ALA A 156 17.81 2.87 13.76
N ASP A 157 17.89 3.73 14.75
CA ASP A 157 19.08 4.51 15.06
C ASP A 157 20.19 3.59 15.61
N THR A 158 19.88 2.66 16.53
CA THR A 158 20.80 1.60 17.00
C THR A 158 21.35 0.77 15.83
N LEU A 159 20.47 0.31 14.93
CA LEU A 159 20.88 -0.48 13.77
C LEU A 159 21.76 0.30 12.80
N ALA A 160 21.63 1.62 12.73
CA ALA A 160 22.47 2.45 11.88
C ALA A 160 23.92 2.53 12.40
N GLU A 161 24.12 2.43 13.71
CA GLU A 161 25.41 2.52 14.38
C GLU A 161 26.15 1.17 14.45
N LEU A 162 25.43 0.04 14.33
CA LEU A 162 26.01 -1.29 14.43
C LEU A 162 26.81 -1.69 13.20
N ASP A 163 27.88 -2.45 13.44
CA ASP A 163 28.71 -3.05 12.39
C ASP A 163 27.91 -4.01 11.50
N GLY A 164 28.32 -4.13 10.24
CA GLY A 164 27.68 -5.01 9.27
C GLY A 164 27.63 -6.47 9.71
N ASP A 165 28.68 -6.95 10.35
CA ASP A 165 28.77 -8.33 10.84
C ASP A 165 27.78 -8.60 11.99
N VAL A 166 27.60 -7.64 12.91
CA VAL A 166 26.64 -7.75 14.02
C VAL A 166 25.20 -7.74 13.45
N ARG A 167 24.93 -6.91 12.46
CA ARG A 167 23.61 -6.88 11.80
C ARG A 167 23.31 -8.11 10.94
N ALA A 168 24.34 -8.84 10.55
CA ALA A 168 24.19 -10.08 9.78
C ALA A 168 23.89 -11.29 10.68
N ASP A 169 24.31 -11.24 11.95
CA ASP A 169 24.14 -12.32 12.93
C ASP A 169 22.96 -12.03 13.87
N PRO A 170 21.85 -12.81 13.80
CA PRO A 170 20.68 -12.60 14.65
C PRO A 170 20.95 -12.75 16.16
N GLU A 171 21.86 -13.62 16.56
CA GLU A 171 22.14 -13.81 17.99
C GLU A 171 22.96 -12.65 18.56
N LEU A 172 23.95 -12.15 17.82
CA LEU A 172 24.70 -10.96 18.20
C LEU A 172 23.78 -9.72 18.25
N LEU A 173 22.90 -9.58 17.26
CA LEU A 173 21.94 -8.48 17.21
C LEU A 173 20.94 -8.55 18.37
N LYS A 174 20.44 -9.74 18.69
CA LYS A 174 19.51 -9.95 19.81
C LYS A 174 20.13 -9.57 21.16
N ALA A 175 21.44 -9.74 21.31
CA ALA A 175 22.16 -9.33 22.51
C ALA A 175 22.27 -7.81 22.69
N GLN A 176 22.06 -7.03 21.62
CA GLN A 176 22.09 -5.55 21.62
C GLN A 176 20.72 -4.91 21.88
N LEU A 177 19.64 -5.69 21.83
CA LEU A 177 18.26 -5.20 21.94
C LEU A 177 17.57 -5.83 23.14
N ASP A 178 16.64 -5.10 23.75
CA ASP A 178 15.78 -5.70 24.76
C ASP A 178 14.73 -6.65 24.15
N THR A 179 13.97 -7.33 25.01
CA THR A 179 12.99 -8.34 24.56
C THR A 179 11.87 -7.74 23.72
N GLU A 180 11.45 -6.51 24.00
CA GLU A 180 10.39 -5.85 23.25
C GLU A 180 10.92 -5.29 21.92
N GLU A 181 12.07 -4.67 21.93
CA GLU A 181 12.80 -4.20 20.74
C GLU A 181 13.03 -5.36 19.76
N TRP A 182 13.53 -6.50 20.26
CA TRP A 182 13.72 -7.71 19.45
C TRP A 182 12.40 -8.19 18.84
N ARG A 183 11.31 -8.23 19.62
CA ARG A 183 9.98 -8.61 19.12
C ARG A 183 9.49 -7.65 18.03
N LEU A 184 9.67 -6.35 18.22
CA LEU A 184 9.31 -5.34 17.21
C LEU A 184 10.18 -5.45 15.97
N LEU A 185 11.48 -5.66 16.13
CA LEU A 185 12.38 -5.89 15.00
C LEU A 185 11.97 -7.12 14.20
N CYS A 186 11.63 -8.22 14.85
CA CYS A 186 11.12 -9.43 14.17
C CYS A 186 9.85 -9.16 13.39
N ARG A 187 8.96 -8.30 13.91
CA ARG A 187 7.70 -7.93 13.24
C ARG A 187 7.89 -6.96 12.07
N TYR A 188 8.77 -5.99 12.20
CA TYR A 188 8.92 -4.87 11.26
C TYR A 188 10.25 -4.88 10.50
N GLY A 189 11.21 -5.70 10.91
CA GLY A 189 12.52 -5.80 10.29
C GLY A 189 12.47 -6.27 8.85
N GLN A 190 13.45 -5.84 8.07
CA GLN A 190 13.66 -6.31 6.69
C GLN A 190 14.94 -7.09 6.57
N ARG A 191 14.88 -8.16 5.80
CA ARG A 191 16.04 -8.93 5.38
C ARG A 191 16.11 -8.94 3.87
N GLY A 192 17.22 -8.48 3.32
CA GLY A 192 17.43 -8.49 1.87
C GLY A 192 16.36 -7.76 1.06
N GLY A 193 15.72 -6.73 1.62
CA GLY A 193 14.67 -5.95 0.95
C GLY A 193 13.26 -6.54 1.02
N HIS A 194 13.07 -7.67 1.70
CA HIS A 194 11.75 -8.29 1.90
C HIS A 194 11.23 -8.02 3.31
N HIS A 195 9.96 -7.63 3.43
CA HIS A 195 9.24 -7.56 4.70
C HIS A 195 8.88 -8.98 5.15
N THR A 196 9.80 -9.67 5.78
CA THR A 196 9.56 -10.96 6.40
C THR A 196 9.74 -10.82 7.90
N VAL A 197 8.99 -11.60 8.66
CA VAL A 197 9.34 -11.91 10.04
C VAL A 197 10.78 -12.43 10.01
N LEU A 198 11.64 -11.92 10.88
CA LEU A 198 13.03 -12.39 10.95
C LEU A 198 13.03 -13.89 11.20
N ASP A 199 13.56 -14.62 10.25
CA ASP A 199 13.92 -16.03 10.43
C ASP A 199 15.38 -16.06 10.92
N PRO A 200 15.63 -16.48 12.15
CA PRO A 200 16.99 -16.55 12.71
C PRO A 200 17.94 -17.42 11.88
N SER A 201 17.41 -18.35 11.09
CA SER A 201 18.22 -19.26 10.24
C SER A 201 18.70 -18.64 8.94
N ALA A 202 18.09 -17.52 8.51
CA ALA A 202 18.43 -16.90 7.24
C ALA A 202 19.61 -15.93 7.38
N SER A 203 20.62 -16.01 6.53
CA SER A 203 21.75 -15.09 6.48
C SER A 203 21.42 -13.77 5.78
N GLY A 204 22.01 -12.66 6.20
CA GLY A 204 21.92 -11.36 5.54
C GLY A 204 21.76 -10.18 6.51
N LEU A 205 22.15 -9.00 6.06
CA LEU A 205 22.07 -7.76 6.81
C LEU A 205 20.61 -7.44 7.20
N ILE A 206 20.39 -7.19 8.48
CA ILE A 206 19.09 -6.80 9.01
C ILE A 206 18.97 -5.29 8.96
N SER A 207 17.88 -4.80 8.41
CA SER A 207 17.57 -3.38 8.38
C SER A 207 16.12 -3.12 8.73
N LEU A 208 15.85 -2.04 9.43
CA LEU A 208 14.51 -1.59 9.73
C LEU A 208 14.06 -0.59 8.67
N SER A 209 13.16 -1.00 7.79
CA SER A 209 12.62 -0.12 6.74
C SER A 209 11.32 0.57 7.14
N SER A 210 10.63 0.02 8.14
CA SER A 210 9.38 0.57 8.64
C SER A 210 9.60 1.10 10.05
N ARG A 211 9.33 2.40 10.24
CA ARG A 211 9.37 3.06 11.54
C ARG A 211 8.00 3.05 12.21
N GLY A 212 7.29 1.94 12.10
CA GLY A 212 5.92 1.80 12.61
C GLY A 212 4.88 2.51 11.76
N LEU A 213 3.65 2.58 12.26
CA LEU A 213 2.54 3.19 11.53
C LEU A 213 2.56 4.72 11.65
N SER A 214 2.47 5.40 10.52
CA SER A 214 2.17 6.83 10.49
C SER A 214 0.73 7.11 10.96
N ASN A 215 0.44 8.35 11.37
CA ASN A 215 -0.93 8.76 11.72
C ASN A 215 -1.93 8.45 10.60
N ASN A 216 -1.52 8.61 9.32
CA ASN A 216 -2.37 8.28 8.18
C ASN A 216 -2.67 6.77 8.08
N GLU A 217 -1.70 5.93 8.43
CA GLU A 217 -1.89 4.46 8.43
C GLU A 217 -2.72 4.01 9.63
N ILE A 218 -2.52 4.61 10.81
CA ILE A 218 -3.39 4.39 11.97
C ILE A 218 -4.84 4.78 11.61
N ASN A 219 -5.05 5.95 11.01
CA ASN A 219 -6.37 6.38 10.56
C ASN A 219 -6.98 5.43 9.50
N ARG A 220 -6.16 4.78 8.67
CA ARG A 220 -6.64 3.72 7.75
C ARG A 220 -7.10 2.48 8.53
N CYS A 221 -6.40 2.09 9.60
CA CYS A 221 -6.84 0.99 10.45
C CYS A 221 -8.19 1.32 11.10
N LEU A 222 -8.33 2.52 11.68
CA LEU A 222 -9.59 3.00 12.26
C LEU A 222 -10.73 2.98 11.22
N ALA A 223 -10.47 3.47 10.01
CA ALA A 223 -11.46 3.42 8.94
C ALA A 223 -11.87 1.97 8.57
N ARG A 224 -10.94 1.01 8.62
CA ARG A 224 -11.28 -0.41 8.38
C ARG A 224 -12.08 -1.00 9.53
N MET A 225 -11.78 -0.66 10.79
CA MET A 225 -12.59 -1.08 11.94
C MET A 225 -14.03 -0.56 11.81
N ARG A 226 -14.20 0.71 11.48
CA ARG A 226 -15.51 1.30 11.17
C ARG A 226 -16.26 0.55 10.08
N ASP A 227 -15.57 0.18 8.99
CA ASP A 227 -16.18 -0.58 7.90
C ASP A 227 -16.60 -1.98 8.33
N ILE A 228 -15.83 -2.65 9.19
CA ILE A 228 -16.14 -3.97 9.77
C ILE A 228 -17.42 -3.87 10.59
N VAL A 229 -17.49 -2.93 11.56
CA VAL A 229 -18.68 -2.73 12.41
C VAL A 229 -19.91 -2.38 11.56
N ARG A 230 -19.77 -1.45 10.60
CA ARG A 230 -20.86 -1.08 9.69
C ARG A 230 -21.37 -2.26 8.86
N MET A 231 -20.47 -3.14 8.42
CA MET A 231 -20.86 -4.33 7.68
C MET A 231 -21.53 -5.35 8.59
N ALA A 232 -21.01 -5.58 9.79
CA ALA A 232 -21.60 -6.45 10.79
C ALA A 232 -23.00 -5.99 11.19
N ASN A 233 -23.20 -4.69 11.46
CA ASN A 233 -24.50 -4.11 11.74
C ASN A 233 -25.52 -4.36 10.61
N ARG A 234 -25.09 -4.22 9.35
CA ARG A 234 -25.97 -4.47 8.20
C ARG A 234 -26.31 -5.95 8.03
N ARG A 235 -25.30 -6.82 8.23
CA ARG A 235 -25.44 -8.26 7.98
C ARG A 235 -26.18 -8.98 9.12
N TYR A 236 -25.90 -8.60 10.35
CA TYR A 236 -26.33 -9.30 11.56
C TYR A 236 -27.32 -8.51 12.43
N LYS A 237 -27.65 -7.26 12.05
CA LYS A 237 -28.60 -6.39 12.76
C LYS A 237 -28.22 -6.12 14.23
N LEU A 238 -26.92 -5.93 14.52
CA LEU A 238 -26.39 -5.85 15.88
C LEU A 238 -26.65 -4.48 16.54
N GLY A 239 -26.72 -3.39 15.78
CA GLY A 239 -26.90 -2.05 16.32
C GLY A 239 -25.72 -1.50 17.11
N LEU A 240 -24.48 -1.97 16.81
CA LEU A 240 -23.27 -1.52 17.49
C LEU A 240 -22.90 -0.08 17.07
N ASP A 241 -22.43 0.70 18.03
CA ASP A 241 -21.86 2.02 17.78
C ASP A 241 -20.50 1.93 17.04
N ASP A 242 -20.08 3.06 16.46
CA ASP A 242 -18.75 3.17 15.84
C ASP A 242 -17.66 3.31 16.93
N PRO A 243 -16.86 2.30 17.21
CA PRO A 243 -15.85 2.35 18.27
C PRO A 243 -14.66 3.25 17.93
N THR A 244 -14.61 3.82 16.72
CA THR A 244 -13.51 4.67 16.27
C THR A 244 -13.85 6.16 16.32
N GLN A 245 -15.01 6.49 16.87
CA GLN A 245 -15.44 7.87 17.04
C GLN A 245 -14.46 8.58 18.00
N GLY A 246 -13.95 9.75 17.62
CA GLY A 246 -12.97 10.47 18.45
C GLY A 246 -11.51 9.99 18.34
N CYS A 247 -11.24 8.78 17.84
CA CYS A 247 -9.89 8.19 17.81
C CYS A 247 -8.97 8.71 16.68
N SER A 248 -9.49 9.53 15.76
CA SER A 248 -8.72 9.95 14.57
C SER A 248 -7.55 10.87 14.93
N LEU A 249 -6.38 10.58 14.39
CA LEU A 249 -5.18 11.37 14.58
C LEU A 249 -5.08 12.51 13.54
N PRO A 250 -4.41 13.63 13.88
CA PRO A 250 -4.08 14.65 12.91
C PRO A 250 -3.32 14.04 11.73
N ARG A 251 -3.71 14.43 10.53
CA ARG A 251 -2.96 14.04 9.33
C ARG A 251 -1.76 14.93 9.20
N GLY A 252 -0.60 14.34 8.95
CA GLY A 252 0.58 15.10 8.57
C GLY A 252 0.34 15.84 7.24
N ASP A 253 0.96 16.98 7.10
CA ASP A 253 0.93 17.70 5.83
C ASP A 253 1.45 16.81 4.69
N PRO A 254 0.80 16.83 3.53
CA PRO A 254 1.31 16.13 2.37
C PRO A 254 2.67 16.75 1.99
N SER A 255 3.66 15.89 1.73
CA SER A 255 4.94 16.37 1.23
C SER A 255 4.71 17.26 0.00
N ARG A 256 5.28 18.46 0.00
CA ARG A 256 5.22 19.43 -1.11
C ARG A 256 6.49 19.44 -1.95
N GLU A 257 7.39 18.49 -1.73
CA GLU A 257 8.67 18.39 -2.42
C GLU A 257 8.52 18.14 -3.92
N TRP A 258 9.34 18.81 -4.69
CA TRP A 258 9.49 18.71 -6.14
C TRP A 258 10.97 18.88 -6.50
N LEU A 259 11.37 18.50 -7.69
CA LEU A 259 12.75 18.60 -8.16
C LEU A 259 13.00 19.98 -8.77
N HIS A 260 13.96 20.72 -8.21
CA HIS A 260 14.44 21.94 -8.82
C HIS A 260 15.08 21.65 -10.20
N PRO A 261 15.07 22.58 -11.19
CA PRO A 261 15.65 22.34 -12.51
C PRO A 261 17.08 21.81 -12.48
N VAL A 262 17.94 22.33 -11.61
CA VAL A 262 19.32 21.83 -11.47
C VAL A 262 19.35 20.35 -11.03
N GLN A 263 18.45 19.94 -10.14
CA GLN A 263 18.33 18.55 -9.71
C GLN A 263 17.79 17.67 -10.85
N MET A 264 16.80 18.17 -11.57
CA MET A 264 16.25 17.46 -12.74
C MET A 264 17.32 17.30 -13.83
N GLN A 265 18.12 18.32 -14.09
CA GLN A 265 19.24 18.25 -15.04
C GLN A 265 20.26 17.19 -14.63
N ALA A 266 20.68 17.19 -13.36
CA ALA A 266 21.61 16.18 -12.87
C ALA A 266 21.06 14.74 -13.01
N LEU A 267 19.74 14.54 -12.85
CA LEU A 267 19.12 13.25 -13.09
C LEU A 267 19.06 12.89 -14.59
N LEU A 268 18.90 13.86 -15.49
CA LEU A 268 18.96 13.63 -16.92
C LEU A 268 20.39 13.26 -17.36
N ASP A 269 21.39 13.97 -16.86
CA ASP A 269 22.80 13.70 -17.14
C ASP A 269 23.22 12.32 -16.61
N ALA A 270 22.79 11.97 -15.40
CA ALA A 270 22.98 10.65 -14.82
C ALA A 270 22.31 9.54 -15.65
N ALA A 271 21.07 9.77 -16.09
CA ALA A 271 20.33 8.82 -16.91
C ALA A 271 20.99 8.61 -18.28
N GLN A 272 21.47 9.69 -18.91
CA GLN A 272 22.18 9.63 -20.18
C GLN A 272 23.53 8.88 -20.02
N THR A 273 24.28 9.17 -18.97
CA THR A 273 25.54 8.46 -18.65
C THR A 273 25.33 6.97 -18.48
N LEU A 274 24.26 6.58 -17.75
CA LEU A 274 23.92 5.16 -17.54
C LEU A 274 23.43 4.47 -18.79
N ASP A 275 22.69 5.16 -19.67
CA ASP A 275 22.22 4.60 -20.94
C ASP A 275 23.37 4.45 -21.94
N ALA A 276 24.41 5.32 -21.87
CA ALA A 276 25.59 5.24 -22.74
C ALA A 276 26.57 4.11 -22.35
N ASN A 277 26.47 3.55 -21.12
CA ASN A 277 27.37 2.53 -20.59
C ASN A 277 26.65 1.20 -20.28
N PRO A 278 26.09 0.51 -21.30
CA PRO A 278 25.27 -0.68 -21.10
C PRO A 278 26.04 -1.88 -20.51
N ALA A 279 27.35 -1.92 -20.64
CA ALA A 279 28.16 -3.03 -20.13
C ALA A 279 28.26 -3.09 -18.60
N GLN A 280 27.96 -2.00 -17.91
CA GLN A 280 28.02 -1.93 -16.44
C GLN A 280 26.69 -2.27 -15.77
N ASP A 281 25.61 -2.38 -16.52
CA ASP A 281 24.28 -2.65 -15.96
C ASP A 281 23.51 -3.63 -16.85
N ALA A 282 23.25 -4.83 -16.34
CA ALA A 282 22.42 -5.85 -16.99
C ALA A 282 21.00 -5.33 -17.37
N TYR A 283 20.66 -4.11 -16.98
CA TYR A 283 19.39 -3.43 -17.23
C TYR A 283 19.52 -2.22 -18.16
N ALA A 284 20.64 -2.04 -18.84
CA ALA A 284 20.98 -0.85 -19.64
C ALA A 284 20.05 -0.54 -20.82
N GLN A 285 19.29 -1.53 -21.32
CA GLN A 285 18.32 -1.30 -22.41
C GLN A 285 17.10 -0.49 -21.98
N HIS A 286 17.14 0.20 -20.83
CA HIS A 286 15.92 0.68 -20.20
C HIS A 286 15.44 2.05 -20.67
N GLY A 287 16.26 2.83 -21.39
CA GLY A 287 15.91 4.19 -21.78
C GLY A 287 15.60 5.03 -20.54
N ARG A 288 16.56 5.11 -19.63
CA ARG A 288 16.46 5.91 -18.40
C ARG A 288 16.27 7.38 -18.70
N TYR A 289 17.00 7.90 -19.70
CA TYR A 289 16.89 9.27 -20.13
C TYR A 289 15.46 9.61 -20.56
N SER A 290 14.89 8.85 -21.49
CA SER A 290 13.51 9.03 -21.95
C SER A 290 12.49 8.85 -20.83
N ALA A 291 12.77 7.95 -19.85
CA ALA A 291 11.90 7.70 -18.71
C ALA A 291 11.90 8.89 -17.73
N VAL A 292 13.09 9.46 -17.41
CA VAL A 292 13.22 10.62 -16.53
C VAL A 292 12.54 11.84 -17.18
N LEU A 293 12.76 12.08 -18.48
CA LEU A 293 12.06 13.12 -19.22
C LEU A 293 10.54 12.95 -19.15
N ALA A 294 10.03 11.76 -19.46
CA ALA A 294 8.59 11.51 -19.47
C ALA A 294 7.98 11.68 -18.07
N LEU A 295 8.63 11.15 -17.02
CA LEU A 295 8.15 11.29 -15.65
C LEU A 295 8.17 12.74 -15.19
N GLY A 296 9.24 13.49 -15.50
CA GLY A 296 9.48 14.84 -15.00
C GLY A 296 8.78 15.95 -15.78
N LEU A 297 8.50 15.77 -17.06
CA LEU A 297 7.87 16.79 -17.91
C LEU A 297 6.41 16.49 -18.25
N LEU A 298 6.02 15.21 -18.43
CA LEU A 298 4.63 14.83 -18.71
C LEU A 298 3.85 14.47 -17.45
N GLY A 299 4.51 14.11 -16.37
CA GLY A 299 3.89 13.78 -15.09
C GLY A 299 2.85 12.64 -15.10
N PRO A 300 3.00 11.54 -15.86
CA PRO A 300 2.06 10.44 -15.83
C PRO A 300 2.01 9.78 -14.45
N ARG A 301 0.89 9.13 -14.12
CA ARG A 301 0.90 8.22 -12.97
C ARG A 301 1.81 7.04 -13.28
N VAL A 302 2.51 6.51 -12.26
CA VAL A 302 3.44 5.38 -12.48
C VAL A 302 2.77 4.17 -13.13
N SER A 303 1.48 3.93 -12.88
CA SER A 303 0.72 2.87 -13.55
C SER A 303 0.46 3.15 -15.02
N GLU A 304 0.25 4.43 -15.39
CA GLU A 304 0.10 4.91 -16.76
C GLU A 304 1.43 4.80 -17.51
N PHE A 305 2.51 5.24 -16.88
CA PHE A 305 3.88 5.08 -17.39
C PHE A 305 4.21 3.62 -17.69
N CYS A 306 3.97 2.70 -16.74
CA CYS A 306 4.21 1.27 -16.93
C CYS A 306 3.34 0.63 -18.03
N ALA A 307 2.19 1.22 -18.35
CA ALA A 307 1.24 0.68 -19.32
C ALA A 307 1.41 1.24 -20.73
N ALA A 308 2.21 2.32 -20.91
CA ALA A 308 2.38 3.01 -22.17
C ALA A 308 3.00 2.08 -23.24
N ARG A 309 2.37 2.03 -24.40
CA ARG A 309 2.79 1.21 -25.54
C ARG A 309 3.14 2.08 -26.75
N TRP A 310 3.95 1.56 -27.65
CA TRP A 310 4.36 2.28 -28.85
C TRP A 310 3.18 2.65 -29.76
N ARG A 311 2.11 1.85 -29.79
CA ARG A 311 0.87 2.18 -30.52
C ARG A 311 0.14 3.40 -29.97
N ASP A 312 0.38 3.74 -28.70
CA ASP A 312 -0.26 4.87 -28.01
C ASP A 312 0.48 6.19 -28.32
N LEU A 313 1.67 6.13 -28.92
CA LEU A 313 2.47 7.27 -29.35
C LEU A 313 2.08 7.69 -30.77
N SER A 314 1.65 8.95 -30.92
CA SER A 314 1.24 9.54 -32.20
C SER A 314 1.77 10.97 -32.35
N ALA A 315 1.48 11.59 -33.49
CA ALA A 315 1.77 13.01 -33.70
C ALA A 315 1.07 13.90 -32.68
N GLN A 316 -0.10 13.51 -32.20
CA GLN A 316 -0.88 14.25 -31.20
C GLN A 316 -0.33 14.11 -29.76
N GLY A 317 0.59 13.18 -29.51
CA GLY A 317 1.13 12.92 -28.20
C GLY A 317 1.06 11.46 -27.78
N LEU A 318 1.18 11.21 -26.47
CA LEU A 318 1.06 9.88 -25.88
C LEU A 318 -0.35 9.71 -25.30
N PHE A 319 -1.12 8.80 -25.88
CA PHE A 319 -2.46 8.47 -25.40
C PHE A 319 -2.40 7.60 -24.14
N ILE A 320 -3.22 7.91 -23.16
CA ILE A 320 -3.38 7.12 -21.92
C ILE A 320 -4.74 6.40 -21.98
N PRO A 321 -4.78 5.13 -22.41
CA PRO A 321 -6.04 4.39 -22.60
C PRO A 321 -6.65 3.90 -21.28
N GLU A 322 -5.81 3.46 -20.35
CA GLU A 322 -6.22 2.86 -19.08
C GLU A 322 -6.15 3.87 -17.95
N ALA A 323 -7.29 4.34 -17.48
CA ALA A 323 -7.35 5.21 -16.34
C ALA A 323 -8.47 4.78 -15.38
N LYS A 324 -8.25 4.95 -14.08
CA LYS A 324 -9.23 4.67 -13.03
C LYS A 324 -10.54 5.46 -13.21
N THR A 325 -10.53 6.50 -14.03
CA THR A 325 -11.66 7.41 -14.23
C THR A 325 -11.72 7.87 -15.67
N SER A 326 -12.91 8.22 -16.18
CA SER A 326 -13.09 8.74 -17.53
C SER A 326 -12.20 9.97 -17.84
N ALA A 327 -12.02 10.87 -16.87
CA ALA A 327 -11.12 12.03 -16.98
C ALA A 327 -9.63 11.64 -17.07
N GLY A 328 -9.29 10.39 -16.82
CA GLY A 328 -7.93 9.89 -16.94
C GLY A 328 -7.54 9.49 -18.36
N ARG A 329 -8.52 9.19 -19.24
CA ARG A 329 -8.26 8.94 -20.68
C ARG A 329 -7.97 10.26 -21.34
N ARG A 330 -6.73 10.42 -21.83
CA ARG A 330 -6.27 11.68 -22.38
C ARG A 330 -5.04 11.49 -23.24
N HIS A 331 -4.73 12.48 -24.06
CA HIS A 331 -3.44 12.61 -24.69
C HIS A 331 -2.53 13.47 -23.82
N LEU A 332 -1.32 12.98 -23.58
CA LEU A 332 -0.24 13.78 -23.04
C LEU A 332 0.47 14.44 -24.19
N GLU A 333 0.43 15.76 -24.26
CA GLU A 333 1.19 16.53 -25.24
C GLU A 333 2.69 16.38 -24.93
N LEU A 334 3.48 16.20 -25.97
CA LEU A 334 4.91 15.94 -25.82
C LEU A 334 5.71 17.21 -26.14
N PRO A 335 6.45 17.77 -25.15
CA PRO A 335 7.52 18.72 -25.43
C PRO A 335 8.48 18.13 -26.47
N ALA A 336 9.10 19.00 -27.29
CA ALA A 336 9.98 18.58 -28.38
C ALA A 336 11.08 17.60 -27.89
N ILE A 337 11.71 17.92 -26.76
CA ILE A 337 12.77 17.08 -26.17
C ILE A 337 12.29 15.66 -25.81
N VAL A 338 11.06 15.52 -25.31
CA VAL A 338 10.48 14.20 -24.98
C VAL A 338 10.17 13.45 -26.26
N ARG A 339 9.61 14.14 -27.26
CA ARG A 339 9.28 13.55 -28.56
C ARG A 339 10.54 13.00 -29.24
N THR A 340 11.57 13.83 -29.37
CA THR A 340 12.85 13.44 -29.97
C THR A 340 13.44 12.22 -29.26
N SER A 341 13.50 12.23 -27.93
CA SER A 341 14.04 11.11 -27.15
C SER A 341 13.24 9.82 -27.34
N LEU A 342 11.91 9.88 -27.54
CA LEU A 342 11.10 8.71 -27.81
C LEU A 342 11.24 8.22 -29.26
N GLU A 343 11.42 9.12 -30.22
CA GLU A 343 11.65 8.80 -31.63
C GLU A 343 13.02 8.13 -31.83
N GLU A 344 14.07 8.67 -31.22
CA GLU A 344 15.41 8.07 -31.18
C GLU A 344 15.35 6.64 -30.61
N ARG A 345 14.72 6.50 -29.44
CA ARG A 345 14.52 5.19 -28.80
C ARG A 345 13.71 4.23 -29.67
N ARG A 346 12.72 4.71 -30.40
CA ARG A 346 11.94 3.90 -31.35
C ARG A 346 12.79 3.42 -32.50
N ALA A 347 13.66 4.29 -33.03
CA ALA A 347 14.59 3.95 -34.10
C ALA A 347 15.62 2.90 -33.68
N GLU A 348 16.12 2.99 -32.44
CA GLU A 348 17.08 2.02 -31.89
C GLU A 348 16.47 0.64 -31.65
N LEU A 349 15.23 0.58 -31.15
CA LEU A 349 14.60 -0.67 -30.71
C LEU A 349 13.82 -1.39 -31.78
N ASP A 350 13.40 -0.69 -32.84
CA ASP A 350 12.45 -1.18 -33.87
C ASP A 350 11.26 -1.96 -33.28
N PRO A 351 10.52 -1.37 -32.32
CA PRO A 351 9.55 -2.09 -31.52
C PRO A 351 8.26 -2.35 -32.28
N ARG A 352 7.57 -3.43 -31.92
CA ARG A 352 6.21 -3.68 -32.39
C ARG A 352 5.22 -2.70 -31.74
N PRO A 353 4.10 -2.39 -32.40
CA PRO A 353 3.11 -1.44 -31.87
C PRO A 353 2.61 -1.77 -30.46
N ASN A 354 2.52 -3.06 -30.12
CA ASN A 354 2.03 -3.52 -28.82
C ASN A 354 3.09 -3.60 -27.73
N ASP A 355 4.36 -3.40 -28.05
CA ASP A 355 5.45 -3.42 -27.06
C ASP A 355 5.35 -2.20 -26.15
N TYR A 356 5.81 -2.37 -24.90
CA TYR A 356 5.83 -1.28 -23.92
C TYR A 356 7.00 -0.34 -24.22
N ILE A 357 6.75 0.98 -24.13
CA ILE A 357 7.79 2.01 -24.35
C ILE A 357 8.95 1.82 -23.37
N TRP A 358 8.63 1.57 -22.11
CA TRP A 358 9.61 1.31 -21.04
C TRP A 358 9.46 -0.12 -20.51
N ALA A 359 9.64 -1.09 -21.39
CA ALA A 359 9.55 -2.51 -21.08
C ALA A 359 10.56 -2.94 -20.00
N SER A 360 10.30 -4.06 -19.32
CA SER A 360 11.30 -4.77 -18.53
C SER A 360 12.35 -5.40 -19.46
N ALA A 361 13.44 -5.94 -18.90
CA ALA A 361 14.44 -6.68 -19.68
C ALA A 361 13.85 -7.88 -20.47
N ALA A 362 12.74 -8.44 -19.98
CA ALA A 362 12.00 -9.51 -20.66
C ALA A 362 10.94 -9.01 -21.65
N GLY A 363 10.91 -7.72 -21.98
CA GLY A 363 9.91 -7.13 -22.90
C GLY A 363 8.51 -6.98 -22.28
N THR A 364 8.33 -7.31 -21.00
CA THR A 364 7.02 -7.27 -20.32
C THR A 364 6.74 -5.91 -19.67
N ARG A 365 5.47 -5.70 -19.27
CA ARG A 365 5.09 -4.54 -18.47
C ARG A 365 5.91 -4.46 -17.19
N ARG A 366 6.52 -3.31 -16.91
CA ARG A 366 7.19 -3.09 -15.63
C ARG A 366 6.20 -3.06 -14.47
N ASP A 367 6.62 -3.62 -13.36
CA ASP A 367 6.01 -3.35 -12.06
C ASP A 367 6.45 -1.97 -11.52
N ARG A 368 5.60 -1.32 -10.74
CA ARG A 368 5.87 -0.01 -10.13
C ARG A 368 7.10 0.00 -9.23
N ASN A 369 7.36 -1.11 -8.52
CA ASN A 369 8.54 -1.24 -7.69
C ASN A 369 9.80 -1.37 -8.55
N ASN A 370 9.71 -2.03 -9.70
CA ASN A 370 10.81 -2.13 -10.66
C ASN A 370 11.15 -0.77 -11.30
N VAL A 371 10.16 0.09 -11.55
CA VAL A 371 10.43 1.48 -11.97
C VAL A 371 11.26 2.19 -10.90
N ARG A 372 10.87 2.07 -9.64
CA ARG A 372 11.54 2.74 -8.54
C ARG A 372 12.93 2.17 -8.26
N ASN A 373 13.05 0.83 -8.16
CA ASN A 373 14.25 0.18 -7.65
C ASN A 373 15.28 -0.13 -8.73
N ARG A 374 14.86 -0.34 -9.98
CA ARG A 374 15.76 -0.75 -11.07
C ARG A 374 15.96 0.33 -12.14
N LEU A 375 14.95 1.18 -12.37
CA LEU A 375 15.08 2.24 -13.35
C LEU A 375 15.57 3.53 -12.68
N LEU A 376 14.89 3.99 -11.61
CA LEU A 376 15.19 5.28 -11.00
C LEU A 376 16.32 5.22 -9.95
N ALA A 377 16.45 4.16 -9.15
CA ALA A 377 17.43 4.14 -8.08
C ALA A 377 18.86 4.39 -8.55
N PRO A 378 19.39 3.74 -9.62
CA PRO A 378 20.73 4.04 -10.13
C PRO A 378 20.88 5.49 -10.63
N VAL A 379 19.84 6.03 -11.25
CA VAL A 379 19.82 7.43 -11.72
C VAL A 379 19.89 8.40 -10.56
N LEU A 380 19.14 8.11 -9.48
CA LEU A 380 19.12 8.94 -8.27
C LEU A 380 20.45 8.93 -7.53
N GLU A 381 21.09 7.77 -7.48
CA GLU A 381 22.40 7.59 -6.85
C GLU A 381 23.48 8.38 -7.60
N LEU A 382 23.60 8.19 -8.92
CA LEU A 382 24.55 8.92 -9.74
C LEU A 382 24.22 10.42 -9.78
N GLY A 383 22.95 10.80 -9.91
CA GLY A 383 22.52 12.20 -9.92
C GLY A 383 22.81 12.91 -8.60
N ALA A 384 22.66 12.24 -7.45
CA ALA A 384 23.05 12.78 -6.15
C ALA A 384 24.56 13.03 -6.07
N HIS A 385 25.36 12.08 -6.59
CA HIS A 385 26.83 12.23 -6.66
C HIS A 385 27.24 13.40 -7.57
N LEU A 386 26.62 13.57 -8.73
CA LEU A 386 26.89 14.70 -9.62
C LEU A 386 26.59 16.04 -8.97
N LEU A 387 25.45 16.16 -8.25
CA LEU A 387 25.09 17.36 -7.51
C LEU A 387 26.09 17.70 -6.40
N ASP A 388 26.53 16.67 -5.67
CA ASP A 388 27.54 16.82 -4.61
C ASP A 388 28.87 17.30 -5.18
N GLN A 389 29.38 16.68 -6.25
CA GLN A 389 30.60 17.10 -6.93
C GLN A 389 30.56 18.54 -7.44
N GLN A 390 29.38 19.01 -7.83
CA GLN A 390 29.19 20.38 -8.34
C GLN A 390 28.87 21.39 -7.25
N GLY A 391 28.80 20.98 -5.97
CA GLY A 391 28.39 21.83 -4.86
C GLY A 391 26.96 22.37 -5.02
N GLN A 392 26.11 21.65 -5.75
CA GLN A 392 24.75 22.05 -6.05
C GLN A 392 23.76 21.57 -4.98
N ARG A 393 22.54 22.11 -5.02
CA ARG A 393 21.45 21.73 -4.12
C ARG A 393 21.24 20.21 -4.17
N PRO A 394 21.35 19.48 -3.02
CA PRO A 394 21.18 18.02 -3.00
C PRO A 394 19.73 17.65 -3.36
N LEU A 395 19.54 16.39 -3.78
CA LEU A 395 18.21 15.86 -3.96
C LEU A 395 17.41 15.92 -2.66
N PRO A 396 16.08 16.13 -2.72
CA PRO A 396 15.27 16.21 -1.51
C PRO A 396 15.47 14.98 -0.64
N PRO A 397 15.92 15.14 0.62
CA PRO A 397 16.10 14.02 1.52
C PRO A 397 14.74 13.39 1.83
N ARG A 398 14.73 12.10 2.13
CA ARG A 398 13.59 11.51 2.82
C ARG A 398 13.60 12.08 4.23
N VAL A 399 12.78 13.07 4.49
CA VAL A 399 12.46 13.43 5.87
C VAL A 399 11.62 12.28 6.44
N ALA A 400 12.23 11.46 7.27
CA ALA A 400 11.48 10.64 8.19
C ALA A 400 10.72 11.60 9.13
N GLY A 401 9.58 11.18 9.68
CA GLY A 401 8.75 12.02 10.53
C GLY A 401 9.42 12.55 11.81
N ASP A 402 10.69 12.29 11.99
CA ASP A 402 11.60 12.68 13.07
C ASP A 402 12.65 13.73 12.66
N GLY A 403 12.61 14.19 11.44
CA GLY A 403 13.55 15.23 10.95
C GLY A 403 14.93 14.70 10.52
N ASN A 404 15.24 13.42 10.71
CA ASN A 404 16.53 12.85 10.31
C ASN A 404 16.57 12.55 8.80
N PRO A 405 17.48 13.15 8.00
CA PRO A 405 17.59 12.91 6.57
C PRO A 405 18.16 11.52 6.32
N THR A 406 17.31 10.55 6.05
CA THR A 406 17.74 9.25 5.55
C THR A 406 17.63 9.19 4.04
N ALA A 407 18.45 8.35 3.41
CA ALA A 407 18.65 8.17 1.98
C ALA A 407 17.60 8.77 1.02
N VAL A 408 18.09 9.44 -0.01
CA VAL A 408 17.33 10.13 -1.06
C VAL A 408 16.13 9.31 -1.53
N ARG A 409 14.93 9.87 -1.41
CA ARG A 409 13.70 9.20 -1.88
C ARG A 409 12.90 10.07 -2.85
N VAL A 410 13.46 10.29 -4.02
CA VAL A 410 12.67 10.77 -5.14
C VAL A 410 11.75 9.63 -5.62
N THR A 411 10.46 9.90 -5.74
CA THR A 411 9.46 8.92 -6.16
C THR A 411 8.82 9.32 -7.49
N PRO A 412 8.21 8.38 -8.25
CA PRO A 412 7.44 8.75 -9.45
C PRO A 412 6.35 9.79 -9.18
N HIS A 413 5.82 9.85 -7.95
CA HIS A 413 4.84 10.87 -7.57
C HIS A 413 5.48 12.26 -7.39
N MET A 414 6.72 12.32 -6.95
CA MET A 414 7.49 13.58 -6.89
C MET A 414 7.78 14.09 -8.30
N PHE A 415 8.18 13.24 -9.25
CA PHE A 415 8.31 13.61 -10.66
C PHE A 415 7.02 14.20 -11.22
N ARG A 416 5.88 13.58 -10.95
CA ARG A 416 4.59 14.11 -11.37
C ARG A 416 4.30 15.49 -10.76
N ARG A 417 4.68 15.72 -9.51
CA ARG A 417 4.54 17.01 -8.86
C ARG A 417 5.50 18.04 -9.49
N THR A 418 6.72 17.63 -9.81
CA THR A 418 7.69 18.41 -10.56
C THR A 418 7.11 18.88 -11.90
N ALA A 419 6.54 17.99 -12.70
CA ALA A 419 5.90 18.35 -13.96
C ALA A 419 4.82 19.43 -13.76
N MET A 420 3.94 19.25 -12.79
CA MET A 420 2.88 20.22 -12.50
C MET A 420 3.43 21.57 -12.05
N THR A 421 4.52 21.57 -11.27
CA THR A 421 5.22 22.78 -10.87
C THR A 421 5.87 23.48 -12.06
N TYR A 422 6.48 22.72 -12.96
CA TYR A 422 7.08 23.26 -14.18
C TYR A 422 6.03 23.86 -15.13
N TRP A 423 4.87 23.23 -15.26
CA TRP A 423 3.76 23.82 -16.03
C TRP A 423 3.29 25.14 -15.43
N ALA A 424 3.24 25.24 -14.07
CA ALA A 424 2.92 26.50 -13.40
C ALA A 424 4.02 27.57 -13.62
N TRP A 425 5.28 27.18 -13.62
CA TRP A 425 6.42 28.09 -13.88
C TRP A 425 6.46 28.60 -15.32
N ALA A 426 6.07 27.75 -16.27
CA ALA A 426 5.96 28.11 -17.68
C ALA A 426 4.67 28.87 -18.01
N ASP A 427 3.88 29.26 -17.01
CA ASP A 427 2.57 29.92 -17.15
C ASP A 427 1.59 29.16 -18.05
N CYS A 428 1.69 27.83 -18.09
CA CYS A 428 0.74 27.00 -18.83
C CYS A 428 -0.69 27.21 -18.33
N ASN A 429 -1.65 27.18 -19.23
CA ASN A 429 -3.05 27.33 -18.88
C ASN A 429 -3.50 26.24 -17.86
N GLN A 430 -4.15 26.66 -16.78
CA GLN A 430 -4.57 25.76 -15.71
C GLN A 430 -5.51 24.65 -16.19
N ARG A 431 -6.42 24.95 -17.15
CA ARG A 431 -7.35 23.96 -17.71
C ARG A 431 -6.59 22.91 -18.52
N TRP A 432 -5.58 23.36 -19.29
CA TRP A 432 -4.68 22.46 -19.99
C TRP A 432 -3.93 21.55 -18.99
N ALA A 433 -3.32 22.12 -17.96
CA ALA A 433 -2.60 21.38 -16.94
C ALA A 433 -3.49 20.37 -16.18
N MET A 434 -4.76 20.72 -15.92
CA MET A 434 -5.75 19.76 -15.38
C MET A 434 -5.98 18.60 -16.35
N GLY A 435 -6.11 18.88 -17.63
CA GLY A 435 -6.24 17.89 -18.69
C GLY A 435 -5.02 16.97 -18.73
N GLN A 436 -3.81 17.54 -18.80
CA GLN A 436 -2.55 16.80 -18.78
C GLN A 436 -2.40 15.94 -17.53
N ALA A 437 -2.73 16.46 -16.37
CA ALA A 437 -2.71 15.71 -15.10
C ALA A 437 -3.82 14.64 -15.00
N GLY A 438 -4.92 14.75 -15.76
CA GLY A 438 -6.10 13.90 -15.59
C GLY A 438 -6.71 14.05 -14.18
N HIS A 439 -6.84 15.28 -13.70
CA HIS A 439 -7.48 15.61 -12.44
C HIS A 439 -8.97 15.88 -12.66
N LYS A 440 -9.81 15.26 -11.82
CA LYS A 440 -11.27 15.52 -11.84
C LYS A 440 -11.66 16.85 -11.19
N SER A 441 -10.80 17.38 -10.33
CA SER A 441 -11.05 18.57 -9.53
C SER A 441 -9.95 19.60 -9.73
N ALA A 442 -10.34 20.85 -9.94
CA ALA A 442 -9.43 21.99 -10.03
C ALA A 442 -8.59 22.15 -8.73
N LYS A 443 -9.15 21.81 -7.57
CA LYS A 443 -8.47 21.93 -6.28
C LYS A 443 -7.09 21.25 -6.28
N MET A 444 -6.98 20.04 -6.83
CA MET A 444 -5.71 19.29 -6.87
C MET A 444 -4.65 19.97 -7.76
N THR A 445 -5.07 20.65 -8.81
CA THR A 445 -4.16 21.39 -9.69
C THR A 445 -3.83 22.74 -9.08
N LEU A 446 -4.81 23.44 -8.51
CA LEU A 446 -4.61 24.73 -7.85
C LEU A 446 -3.67 24.62 -6.65
N GLU A 447 -3.71 23.54 -5.87
CA GLU A 447 -2.76 23.31 -4.76
C GLU A 447 -1.31 23.27 -5.25
N ALA A 448 -1.03 22.76 -6.45
CA ALA A 448 0.30 22.80 -7.07
C ALA A 448 0.65 24.20 -7.59
N TYR A 449 -0.32 24.91 -8.15
CA TYR A 449 -0.14 26.28 -8.69
C TYR A 449 -0.08 27.36 -7.60
N GLN A 450 -0.64 27.13 -6.41
CA GLN A 450 -0.63 28.07 -5.29
C GLN A 450 0.67 28.06 -4.48
N GLN A 451 1.58 27.14 -4.76
CA GLN A 451 2.89 27.16 -4.10
C GLN A 451 3.64 28.39 -4.59
N THR A 452 3.89 29.32 -3.66
CA THR A 452 4.72 30.49 -3.91
C THR A 452 6.18 30.04 -4.00
N PHE A 453 6.69 29.93 -5.21
CA PHE A 453 8.11 29.61 -5.44
C PHE A 453 8.91 30.87 -5.64
N PRO A 454 10.14 30.96 -5.08
CA PRO A 454 11.11 31.95 -5.54
C PRO A 454 11.32 31.72 -7.03
N ARG A 455 10.92 32.65 -7.86
CA ARG A 455 11.10 32.56 -9.32
C ARG A 455 12.56 32.93 -9.63
N ASP A 456 13.41 31.94 -9.68
CA ASP A 456 14.74 32.07 -10.27
C ASP A 456 14.57 32.20 -11.81
N PRO A 457 14.94 33.31 -12.42
CA PRO A 457 14.76 33.54 -13.85
C PRO A 457 15.46 32.50 -14.72
N ASP A 458 16.67 32.08 -14.33
CA ASP A 458 17.46 31.12 -15.11
C ASP A 458 16.84 29.73 -15.03
N ALA A 459 16.43 29.30 -13.85
CA ALA A 459 15.71 28.05 -13.66
C ALA A 459 14.37 28.04 -14.41
N ARG A 460 13.67 29.20 -14.45
CA ARG A 460 12.45 29.34 -15.25
C ARG A 460 12.73 29.23 -16.74
N ALA A 461 13.74 29.90 -17.24
CA ALA A 461 14.14 29.84 -18.66
C ALA A 461 14.45 28.40 -19.09
N GLN A 462 15.15 27.64 -18.25
CA GLN A 462 15.44 26.23 -18.48
C GLN A 462 14.15 25.38 -18.56
N VAL A 463 13.21 25.60 -17.64
CA VAL A 463 11.91 24.90 -17.66
C VAL A 463 11.13 25.22 -18.92
N VAL A 464 11.06 26.50 -19.31
CA VAL A 464 10.39 26.92 -20.55
C VAL A 464 11.04 26.28 -21.78
N ALA A 465 12.37 26.19 -21.83
CA ALA A 465 13.09 25.53 -22.91
C ALA A 465 12.73 24.03 -23.00
N TRP A 466 12.63 23.33 -21.88
CA TRP A 466 12.22 21.93 -21.87
C TRP A 466 10.77 21.70 -22.30
N LEU A 467 9.89 22.65 -21.99
CA LEU A 467 8.46 22.58 -22.31
C LEU A 467 8.12 23.18 -23.68
N SER A 468 9.09 23.73 -24.40
CA SER A 468 8.85 24.33 -25.71
C SER A 468 8.22 23.31 -26.67
N GLY A 469 7.21 23.76 -27.42
CA GLY A 469 6.37 22.89 -28.26
C GLY A 469 5.25 22.16 -27.54
N ALA A 470 5.12 22.28 -26.21
CA ALA A 470 3.94 21.83 -25.46
C ALA A 470 3.05 23.05 -25.16
N GLY A 471 1.82 23.01 -25.61
CA GLY A 471 0.82 24.04 -25.29
C GLY A 471 0.82 25.30 -26.20
N ASP A 472 1.58 25.32 -27.28
CA ASP A 472 1.52 26.34 -28.34
C ASP A 472 0.28 26.16 -29.26
N GLN A 473 -0.87 25.85 -28.68
CA GLN A 473 -2.13 25.96 -29.41
C GLN A 473 -2.70 27.36 -29.12
N PRO A 474 -2.97 28.18 -30.14
CA PRO A 474 -3.63 29.45 -29.97
C PRO A 474 -5.00 29.25 -29.35
N SER A 475 -5.31 30.12 -28.39
CA SER A 475 -6.59 30.24 -27.65
C SER A 475 -7.82 30.31 -28.52
#